data_da65c6633cca80594813a714cc31d592
#
_entry.id   da65c6633cca80594813a714cc31d592
#
_cell.length_a   1.000
_cell.length_b   1.000
_cell.length_c   1.000
_cell.angle_alpha   90.00
_cell.angle_beta   90.00
_cell.angle_gamma   90.00
#
_symmetry.space_group_name_H-M   'P 1'
#
loop_
_entity.id
_entity.type
_entity.pdbx_description
1 polymer ?
#
loop_
_entity_poly.entity_id
_entity_poly.type
_entity_poly.pdbx_seq_one_letter_code
_entity_poly.pdbx_strand_id
1 'polypeptide(L)'
;MTVDLEESLDAVADESPLVNAVTNNVTVNDVAQVILHWGGLPVMSDDEREVGDMVAASEACLLNMGTVSEAGEATMMAAGESANEAGVPVVVDPVGVGSTPTRDRVAERLASELDVAAIKGNYGEITMLAGDDAEIRGVESVGEYSDIATTAVACAQKFDTVVVASGETDVVATAEAAYEITAGHERMGTVVGTGCMLGATVATFAGAIEDTETAALAGTVGFGLAGEAAAAEEFGEVHGPGSYNVAFKDAVAGLRDTEYDAAEDRIERVLEVDE
;
A
#
# COMPACT_ATOMS: atom_id res chain seq x y z
N MET A 1 19.23 6.14 3.15
CA MET A 1 18.82 4.80 3.57
C MET A 1 18.89 3.92 2.36
N THR A 2 19.47 2.74 2.42
CA THR A 2 19.52 1.77 1.29
C THR A 2 18.59 0.65 1.66
N VAL A 3 17.57 0.43 0.84
CA VAL A 3 16.65 -0.72 0.99
C VAL A 3 17.28 -1.91 0.29
N ASP A 4 17.49 -3.00 1.00
CA ASP A 4 17.87 -4.28 0.44
C ASP A 4 16.59 -5.09 0.15
N LEU A 5 16.22 -5.15 -1.13
CA LEU A 5 14.99 -5.85 -1.53
C LEU A 5 15.12 -7.37 -1.34
N GLU A 6 16.32 -7.96 -1.57
CA GLU A 6 16.54 -9.39 -1.38
C GLU A 6 16.34 -9.77 0.08
N GLU A 7 16.94 -9.02 1.02
CA GLU A 7 16.74 -9.22 2.47
C GLU A 7 15.26 -9.06 2.85
N SER A 8 14.56 -8.09 2.26
CA SER A 8 13.14 -7.84 2.52
C SER A 8 12.24 -8.97 2.03
N LEU A 9 12.52 -9.52 0.83
CA LEU A 9 11.81 -10.68 0.29
C LEU A 9 12.08 -11.94 1.10
N ASP A 10 13.31 -12.12 1.56
CA ASP A 10 13.68 -13.22 2.46
C ASP A 10 12.96 -13.12 3.80
N ALA A 11 12.89 -11.92 4.39
CA ALA A 11 12.15 -11.71 5.63
C ALA A 11 10.66 -12.09 5.50
N VAL A 12 9.99 -11.65 4.42
CA VAL A 12 8.58 -12.04 4.18
C VAL A 12 8.42 -13.55 4.00
N ALA A 13 9.34 -14.21 3.30
CA ALA A 13 9.26 -15.66 3.07
C ALA A 13 9.54 -16.47 4.34
N ASP A 14 10.47 -16.01 5.18
CA ASP A 14 10.86 -16.69 6.42
C ASP A 14 9.80 -16.51 7.52
N GLU A 15 9.25 -15.31 7.67
CA GLU A 15 8.21 -15.01 8.68
C GLU A 15 6.83 -15.51 8.25
N SER A 16 6.53 -15.55 6.95
CA SER A 16 5.22 -15.92 6.40
C SER A 16 4.05 -15.22 7.12
N PRO A 17 4.01 -13.88 7.15
CA PRO A 17 3.11 -13.13 8.01
C PRO A 17 1.64 -13.42 7.71
N LEU A 18 0.85 -13.66 8.76
CA LEU A 18 -0.61 -13.75 8.67
C LEU A 18 -1.17 -12.33 8.53
N VAL A 19 -1.82 -12.06 7.42
CA VAL A 19 -2.38 -10.73 7.10
C VAL A 19 -3.89 -10.80 7.08
N ASN A 20 -4.57 -10.16 8.04
CA ASN A 20 -6.02 -10.01 7.96
C ASN A 20 -6.37 -8.80 7.09
N ALA A 21 -7.13 -9.02 6.03
CA ALA A 21 -7.56 -7.97 5.12
C ALA A 21 -9.08 -7.79 5.16
N VAL A 22 -9.52 -6.70 5.80
CA VAL A 22 -10.88 -6.18 5.62
C VAL A 22 -10.88 -5.37 4.34
N THR A 23 -11.37 -5.94 3.25
CA THR A 23 -11.24 -5.37 1.91
C THR A 23 -12.55 -5.35 1.14
N ASN A 24 -12.51 -4.79 -0.06
CA ASN A 24 -13.68 -4.61 -0.91
C ASN A 24 -14.03 -5.87 -1.73
N ASN A 25 -15.31 -6.01 -2.07
CA ASN A 25 -15.82 -7.17 -2.79
C ASN A 25 -15.35 -7.29 -4.25
N VAL A 26 -14.78 -6.23 -4.84
CA VAL A 26 -14.31 -6.24 -6.24
C VAL A 26 -12.97 -6.94 -6.36
N THR A 27 -12.07 -6.72 -5.40
CA THR A 27 -10.67 -7.16 -5.46
C THR A 27 -10.27 -8.15 -4.38
N VAL A 28 -11.23 -8.65 -3.58
CA VAL A 28 -10.96 -9.55 -2.45
C VAL A 28 -10.08 -10.74 -2.82
N ASN A 29 -10.33 -11.36 -3.96
CA ASN A 29 -9.54 -12.50 -4.42
C ASN A 29 -8.12 -12.07 -4.85
N ASP A 30 -7.98 -10.93 -5.52
CA ASP A 30 -6.67 -10.44 -5.96
C ASP A 30 -5.80 -10.01 -4.77
N VAL A 31 -6.41 -9.39 -3.76
CA VAL A 31 -5.77 -9.07 -2.47
C VAL A 31 -5.28 -10.34 -1.77
N ALA A 32 -6.13 -11.36 -1.64
CA ALA A 32 -5.73 -12.62 -1.04
C ALA A 32 -4.59 -13.31 -1.83
N GLN A 33 -4.67 -13.30 -3.17
CA GLN A 33 -3.64 -13.91 -4.02
C GLN A 33 -2.30 -13.17 -3.89
N VAL A 34 -2.26 -11.84 -3.88
CA VAL A 34 -1.00 -11.10 -3.80
C VAL A 34 -0.32 -11.31 -2.45
N ILE A 35 -1.06 -11.33 -1.33
CA ILE A 35 -0.52 -11.68 -0.01
C ILE A 35 0.14 -13.06 -0.06
N LEU A 36 -0.59 -14.06 -0.59
CA LEU A 36 -0.09 -15.44 -0.70
C LEU A 36 1.15 -15.52 -1.60
N HIS A 37 1.16 -14.80 -2.71
CA HIS A 37 2.25 -14.86 -3.67
C HIS A 37 3.54 -14.21 -3.16
N TRP A 38 3.47 -13.22 -2.28
CA TRP A 38 4.63 -12.70 -1.56
C TRP A 38 5.18 -13.67 -0.51
N GLY A 39 4.43 -14.69 -0.12
CA GLY A 39 4.82 -15.65 0.93
C GLY A 39 4.05 -15.46 2.24
N GLY A 40 3.15 -14.48 2.34
CA GLY A 40 2.27 -14.27 3.48
C GLY A 40 1.07 -15.24 3.50
N LEU A 41 0.31 -15.21 4.56
CA LEU A 41 -0.89 -16.03 4.79
C LEU A 41 -2.13 -15.10 4.84
N PRO A 42 -2.98 -15.09 3.80
CA PRO A 42 -4.13 -14.21 3.77
C PRO A 42 -5.28 -14.73 4.65
N VAL A 43 -5.83 -13.86 5.46
CA VAL A 43 -7.11 -14.03 6.16
C VAL A 43 -8.05 -12.92 5.74
N MET A 44 -9.29 -13.28 5.36
CA MET A 44 -10.28 -12.34 4.84
C MET A 44 -11.48 -12.26 5.80
N SER A 45 -11.21 -12.16 7.12
CA SER A 45 -12.27 -12.02 8.12
C SER A 45 -12.82 -10.60 8.11
N ASP A 46 -14.13 -10.48 7.86
CA ASP A 46 -14.85 -9.21 7.76
C ASP A 46 -16.14 -9.16 8.59
N ASP A 47 -16.35 -10.12 9.48
CA ASP A 47 -17.47 -10.12 10.41
C ASP A 47 -17.05 -9.44 11.72
N GLU A 48 -17.76 -8.36 12.12
CA GLU A 48 -17.48 -7.57 13.33
C GLU A 48 -17.37 -8.42 14.62
N ARG A 49 -18.00 -9.59 14.65
CA ARG A 49 -18.03 -10.50 15.82
C ARG A 49 -16.76 -11.32 16.00
N GLU A 50 -15.94 -11.48 14.93
CA GLU A 50 -14.73 -12.30 14.96
C GLU A 50 -13.47 -11.54 14.49
N VAL A 51 -13.63 -10.44 13.76
CA VAL A 51 -12.48 -9.74 13.14
C VAL A 51 -11.42 -9.34 14.16
N GLY A 52 -11.83 -8.91 15.34
CA GLY A 52 -10.91 -8.54 16.43
C GLY A 52 -10.02 -9.71 16.86
N ASP A 53 -10.59 -10.89 17.07
CA ASP A 53 -9.83 -12.09 17.46
C ASP A 53 -8.87 -12.54 16.34
N MET A 54 -9.31 -12.42 15.07
CA MET A 54 -8.48 -12.77 13.91
C MET A 54 -7.31 -11.79 13.74
N VAL A 55 -7.56 -10.50 13.88
CA VAL A 55 -6.52 -9.47 13.77
C VAL A 55 -5.51 -9.58 14.91
N ALA A 56 -5.96 -9.81 16.13
CA ALA A 56 -5.06 -9.99 17.29
C ALA A 56 -4.13 -11.22 17.15
N ALA A 57 -4.45 -12.15 16.26
CA ALA A 57 -3.62 -13.31 15.93
C ALA A 57 -2.81 -13.15 14.63
N SER A 58 -2.87 -11.96 14.02
CA SER A 58 -2.20 -11.65 12.75
C SER A 58 -0.95 -10.81 12.96
N GLU A 59 -0.05 -10.79 11.97
CA GLU A 59 1.15 -9.95 11.93
C GLU A 59 0.93 -8.62 11.19
N ALA A 60 -0.19 -8.48 10.41
CA ALA A 60 -0.61 -7.21 9.82
C ALA A 60 -2.12 -7.15 9.59
N CYS A 61 -2.65 -5.93 9.56
CA CYS A 61 -4.05 -5.64 9.26
C CYS A 61 -4.18 -4.66 8.09
N LEU A 62 -4.88 -5.06 7.02
CA LEU A 62 -5.23 -4.18 5.90
C LEU A 62 -6.69 -3.73 6.03
N LEU A 63 -6.92 -2.42 5.98
CA LEU A 63 -8.23 -1.78 5.95
C LEU A 63 -8.43 -1.08 4.60
N ASN A 64 -9.09 -1.74 3.64
CA ASN A 64 -9.33 -1.21 2.30
C ASN A 64 -10.81 -0.85 2.14
N MET A 65 -11.11 0.42 1.99
CA MET A 65 -12.46 0.94 1.92
C MET A 65 -13.04 1.06 0.49
N GLY A 66 -12.63 0.19 -0.41
CA GLY A 66 -13.15 0.16 -1.80
C GLY A 66 -14.66 -0.04 -1.90
N THR A 67 -15.26 -0.75 -0.93
CA THR A 67 -16.71 -0.86 -0.76
C THR A 67 -17.10 -0.30 0.60
N VAL A 68 -17.76 0.86 0.65
CA VAL A 68 -18.17 1.52 1.89
C VAL A 68 -19.61 1.14 2.24
N SER A 69 -19.81 0.71 3.49
CA SER A 69 -21.11 0.53 4.13
C SER A 69 -20.99 0.80 5.63
N GLU A 70 -22.12 1.05 6.31
CA GLU A 70 -22.11 1.27 7.75
C GLU A 70 -21.55 0.07 8.52
N ALA A 71 -21.90 -1.15 8.12
CA ALA A 71 -21.36 -2.37 8.70
C ALA A 71 -19.86 -2.53 8.40
N GLY A 72 -19.42 -2.25 7.17
CA GLY A 72 -18.01 -2.32 6.82
C GLY A 72 -17.15 -1.28 7.55
N GLU A 73 -17.68 -0.06 7.78
CA GLU A 73 -17.01 0.93 8.63
C GLU A 73 -16.85 0.43 10.07
N ALA A 74 -17.91 -0.13 10.66
CA ALA A 74 -17.85 -0.69 12.01
C ALA A 74 -16.83 -1.84 12.10
N THR A 75 -16.82 -2.73 11.13
CA THR A 75 -15.85 -3.84 11.04
C THR A 75 -14.42 -3.34 10.92
N MET A 76 -14.15 -2.36 10.04
CA MET A 76 -12.81 -1.78 9.88
C MET A 76 -12.32 -1.10 11.17
N MET A 77 -13.19 -0.36 11.87
CA MET A 77 -12.83 0.24 13.16
C MET A 77 -12.52 -0.84 14.20
N ALA A 78 -13.37 -1.85 14.36
CA ALA A 78 -13.13 -2.96 15.29
C ALA A 78 -11.82 -3.70 14.99
N ALA A 79 -11.52 -3.93 13.71
CA ALA A 79 -10.28 -4.53 13.27
C ALA A 79 -9.05 -3.66 13.63
N GLY A 80 -9.11 -2.36 13.32
CA GLY A 80 -8.04 -1.42 13.61
C GLY A 80 -7.79 -1.21 15.10
N GLU A 81 -8.86 -1.07 15.91
CA GLU A 81 -8.77 -0.97 17.37
C GLU A 81 -8.10 -2.23 17.96
N SER A 82 -8.51 -3.42 17.52
CA SER A 82 -7.89 -4.67 17.97
C SER A 82 -6.44 -4.80 17.54
N ALA A 83 -6.10 -4.35 16.32
CA ALA A 83 -4.72 -4.30 15.82
C ALA A 83 -3.85 -3.40 16.73
N ASN A 84 -4.32 -2.19 17.02
CA ASN A 84 -3.60 -1.24 17.89
C ASN A 84 -3.42 -1.80 19.31
N GLU A 85 -4.44 -2.44 19.89
CA GLU A 85 -4.33 -3.09 21.20
C GLU A 85 -3.30 -4.25 21.20
N ALA A 86 -3.18 -4.97 20.09
CA ALA A 86 -2.26 -6.09 19.94
C ALA A 86 -0.86 -5.69 19.44
N GLY A 87 -0.64 -4.42 19.05
CA GLY A 87 0.60 -3.95 18.44
C GLY A 87 0.82 -4.46 17.01
N VAL A 88 -0.28 -4.79 16.30
CA VAL A 88 -0.27 -5.24 14.90
C VAL A 88 -0.29 -4.02 13.98
N PRO A 89 0.62 -3.88 13.00
CA PRO A 89 0.63 -2.75 12.08
C PRO A 89 -0.64 -2.70 11.23
N VAL A 90 -1.24 -1.50 11.16
CA VAL A 90 -2.44 -1.22 10.37
C VAL A 90 -2.05 -0.49 9.08
N VAL A 91 -2.47 -1.01 7.94
CA VAL A 91 -2.36 -0.33 6.65
C VAL A 91 -3.75 0.08 6.17
N VAL A 92 -3.92 1.36 5.87
CA VAL A 92 -5.18 1.91 5.35
C VAL A 92 -5.07 2.19 3.86
N ASP A 93 -5.99 1.67 3.06
CA ASP A 93 -6.15 1.99 1.64
C ASP A 93 -7.49 2.72 1.44
N PRO A 94 -7.49 4.08 1.46
CA PRO A 94 -8.69 4.92 1.50
C PRO A 94 -9.34 5.08 0.12
N VAL A 95 -9.58 3.98 -0.57
CA VAL A 95 -10.08 3.94 -1.94
C VAL A 95 -11.26 4.87 -2.16
N GLY A 96 -11.09 5.83 -3.06
CA GLY A 96 -12.14 6.74 -3.50
C GLY A 96 -12.44 7.88 -2.53
N VAL A 97 -11.58 8.17 -1.55
CA VAL A 97 -11.65 9.43 -0.79
C VAL A 97 -11.60 10.60 -1.76
N GLY A 98 -12.33 11.67 -1.48
CA GLY A 98 -12.55 12.80 -2.39
C GLY A 98 -13.75 12.62 -3.33
N SER A 99 -14.32 11.43 -3.44
CA SER A 99 -15.46 11.20 -4.34
C SER A 99 -16.83 11.46 -3.69
N THR A 100 -16.94 11.28 -2.37
CA THR A 100 -18.19 11.52 -1.62
C THR A 100 -17.91 11.89 -0.17
N PRO A 101 -18.75 12.73 0.46
CA PRO A 101 -18.59 13.09 1.89
C PRO A 101 -18.59 11.87 2.83
N THR A 102 -19.22 10.76 2.45
CA THR A 102 -19.20 9.53 3.25
C THR A 102 -17.80 8.90 3.24
N ARG A 103 -17.17 8.83 2.06
CA ARG A 103 -15.82 8.28 1.94
C ARG A 103 -14.79 9.17 2.65
N ASP A 104 -14.95 10.49 2.51
CA ASP A 104 -14.07 11.46 3.16
C ASP A 104 -14.12 11.29 4.69
N ARG A 105 -15.32 11.21 5.25
CA ARG A 105 -15.52 10.99 6.69
C ARG A 105 -14.96 9.65 7.17
N VAL A 106 -15.17 8.56 6.43
CA VAL A 106 -14.68 7.24 6.82
C VAL A 106 -13.17 7.18 6.75
N ALA A 107 -12.56 7.70 5.68
CA ALA A 107 -11.10 7.75 5.53
C ALA A 107 -10.44 8.59 6.64
N GLU A 108 -10.97 9.80 6.91
CA GLU A 108 -10.48 10.65 7.99
C GLU A 108 -10.60 9.96 9.34
N ARG A 109 -11.71 9.26 9.59
CA ARG A 109 -11.93 8.51 10.83
C ARG A 109 -10.92 7.39 11.01
N LEU A 110 -10.71 6.55 9.98
CA LEU A 110 -9.71 5.47 10.04
C LEU A 110 -8.31 6.01 10.26
N ALA A 111 -7.94 7.11 9.57
CA ALA A 111 -6.60 7.68 9.66
C ALA A 111 -6.35 8.45 10.96
N SER A 112 -7.40 9.01 11.62
CA SER A 112 -7.24 9.86 12.80
C SER A 112 -7.56 9.18 14.13
N GLU A 113 -8.44 8.15 14.14
CA GLU A 113 -8.84 7.45 15.37
C GLU A 113 -8.01 6.17 15.61
N LEU A 114 -7.26 5.67 14.61
CA LEU A 114 -6.39 4.51 14.73
C LEU A 114 -4.91 4.94 14.67
N ASP A 115 -4.05 4.14 15.29
CA ASP A 115 -2.60 4.18 15.07
C ASP A 115 -2.31 3.44 13.76
N VAL A 116 -2.03 4.19 12.69
CA VAL A 116 -1.89 3.68 11.33
C VAL A 116 -0.43 3.65 10.95
N ALA A 117 0.10 2.45 10.69
CA ALA A 117 1.50 2.27 10.26
C ALA A 117 1.74 2.84 8.86
N ALA A 118 0.83 2.60 7.91
CA ALA A 118 0.93 3.17 6.57
C ALA A 118 -0.43 3.50 5.95
N ILE A 119 -0.49 4.60 5.20
CA ILE A 119 -1.61 4.96 4.33
C ILE A 119 -1.16 4.81 2.88
N LYS A 120 -1.84 3.99 2.10
CA LYS A 120 -1.60 3.83 0.67
C LYS A 120 -2.80 4.36 -0.13
N GLY A 121 -2.58 5.33 -0.98
CA GLY A 121 -3.60 5.86 -1.90
C GLY A 121 -3.00 6.30 -3.23
N ASN A 122 -3.84 6.61 -4.23
CA ASN A 122 -3.35 7.32 -5.42
C ASN A 122 -3.11 8.81 -5.11
N TYR A 123 -2.50 9.54 -6.03
CA TYR A 123 -2.18 10.97 -5.83
C TYR A 123 -3.40 11.80 -5.40
N GLY A 124 -4.56 11.57 -6.02
CA GLY A 124 -5.80 12.29 -5.68
C GLY A 124 -6.28 11.95 -4.27
N GLU A 125 -6.20 10.68 -3.88
CA GLU A 125 -6.60 10.21 -2.55
C GLU A 125 -5.69 10.78 -1.45
N ILE A 126 -4.38 10.77 -1.66
CA ILE A 126 -3.40 11.34 -0.73
C ILE A 126 -3.56 12.86 -0.64
N THR A 127 -3.77 13.55 -1.76
CA THR A 127 -4.02 15.00 -1.77
C THR A 127 -5.28 15.35 -0.95
N MET A 128 -6.34 14.58 -1.11
CA MET A 128 -7.57 14.79 -0.33
C MET A 128 -7.39 14.58 1.17
N LEU A 129 -6.62 13.57 1.57
CA LEU A 129 -6.31 13.30 2.98
C LEU A 129 -5.38 14.36 3.58
N ALA A 130 -4.39 14.83 2.83
CA ALA A 130 -3.51 15.92 3.26
C ALA A 130 -4.30 17.22 3.52
N GLY A 131 -5.37 17.46 2.75
CA GLY A 131 -6.26 18.60 2.94
C GLY A 131 -5.60 19.95 2.67
N ASP A 132 -6.06 21.02 3.40
CA ASP A 132 -5.59 22.39 3.21
C ASP A 132 -4.08 22.57 3.45
N ASP A 133 -3.45 21.66 4.19
CA ASP A 133 -2.00 21.71 4.43
C ASP A 133 -1.18 21.46 3.15
N ALA A 134 -1.73 20.70 2.19
CA ALA A 134 -1.14 20.52 0.87
C ALA A 134 -1.29 21.78 -0.01
N GLU A 135 -2.42 22.48 0.09
CA GLU A 135 -2.66 23.72 -0.66
C GLU A 135 -1.74 24.86 -0.22
N ILE A 136 -1.38 24.94 1.07
CA ILE A 136 -0.54 26.01 1.62
C ILE A 136 0.93 25.86 1.19
N ARG A 137 1.40 24.63 0.91
CA ARG A 137 2.82 24.35 0.63
C ARG A 137 3.18 24.20 -0.86
N GLY A 138 2.23 23.91 -1.76
CA GLY A 138 2.57 23.50 -3.13
C GLY A 138 1.65 23.95 -4.25
N VAL A 139 0.53 24.61 -4.02
CA VAL A 139 -0.44 24.90 -5.09
C VAL A 139 -0.41 26.36 -5.53
N GLU A 140 0.65 26.79 -6.23
CA GLU A 140 0.52 27.89 -7.19
C GLU A 140 0.31 27.42 -8.65
N SER A 141 0.17 26.13 -8.92
CA SER A 141 -0.07 25.61 -10.27
C SER A 141 -1.33 24.74 -10.35
N VAL A 142 -2.33 25.33 -10.94
CA VAL A 142 -3.60 24.72 -11.31
C VAL A 142 -3.35 23.57 -12.30
N GLY A 143 -3.58 22.32 -11.87
CA GLY A 143 -3.85 21.21 -12.79
C GLY A 143 -2.78 20.15 -13.00
N GLU A 144 -1.63 20.19 -12.33
CA GLU A 144 -0.66 19.10 -12.29
C GLU A 144 -0.34 18.77 -10.84
N TYR A 145 -0.22 17.47 -10.49
CA TYR A 145 0.27 16.99 -9.18
C TYR A 145 1.79 17.26 -9.07
N SER A 146 2.21 18.50 -9.32
CA SER A 146 3.60 18.90 -9.55
C SER A 146 4.48 18.80 -8.31
N ASP A 147 3.90 18.47 -7.15
CA ASP A 147 4.66 18.26 -5.92
C ASP A 147 3.97 17.22 -5.01
N ILE A 148 3.81 16.01 -5.54
CA ILE A 148 3.22 14.91 -4.77
C ILE A 148 4.11 14.51 -3.57
N ALA A 149 5.43 14.69 -3.68
CA ALA A 149 6.36 14.41 -2.59
C ALA A 149 6.05 15.30 -1.36
N THR A 150 5.91 16.62 -1.56
CA THR A 150 5.52 17.55 -0.50
C THR A 150 4.13 17.23 0.07
N THR A 151 3.17 16.87 -0.79
CA THR A 151 1.81 16.49 -0.38
C THR A 151 1.82 15.20 0.46
N ALA A 152 2.61 14.21 0.04
CA ALA A 152 2.74 12.95 0.77
C ALA A 152 3.39 13.15 2.15
N VAL A 153 4.42 14.00 2.25
CA VAL A 153 5.02 14.39 3.53
C VAL A 153 4.01 15.12 4.43
N ALA A 154 3.22 16.05 3.87
CA ALA A 154 2.18 16.74 4.65
C ALA A 154 1.12 15.77 5.17
N CYS A 155 0.73 14.78 4.37
CA CYS A 155 -0.17 13.71 4.80
C CYS A 155 0.45 12.85 5.90
N ALA A 156 1.72 12.45 5.75
CA ALA A 156 2.47 11.70 6.74
C ALA A 156 2.59 12.45 8.08
N GLN A 157 2.87 13.75 8.02
CA GLN A 157 2.92 14.62 9.21
C GLN A 157 1.57 14.77 9.89
N LYS A 158 0.47 14.87 9.10
CA LYS A 158 -0.89 15.04 9.63
C LYS A 158 -1.34 13.84 10.44
N PHE A 159 -1.01 12.63 9.99
CA PHE A 159 -1.50 11.38 10.59
C PHE A 159 -0.42 10.60 11.35
N ASP A 160 0.81 11.12 11.42
CA ASP A 160 1.96 10.46 12.06
C ASP A 160 2.17 9.04 11.52
N THR A 161 2.31 8.89 10.19
CA THR A 161 2.30 7.62 9.48
C THR A 161 3.25 7.62 8.28
N VAL A 162 3.52 6.45 7.71
CA VAL A 162 4.14 6.34 6.39
C VAL A 162 3.07 6.47 5.31
N VAL A 163 3.37 7.19 4.23
CA VAL A 163 2.44 7.37 3.11
C VAL A 163 3.02 6.77 1.84
N VAL A 164 2.21 5.98 1.14
CA VAL A 164 2.51 5.47 -0.20
C VAL A 164 1.53 6.10 -1.18
N ALA A 165 2.00 7.08 -1.96
CA ALA A 165 1.24 7.74 -3.00
C ALA A 165 1.53 7.08 -4.36
N SER A 166 0.57 6.33 -4.89
CA SER A 166 0.74 5.60 -6.15
C SER A 166 0.31 6.41 -7.37
N GLY A 167 1.14 6.37 -8.43
CA GLY A 167 0.90 7.13 -9.65
C GLY A 167 1.73 6.65 -10.84
N GLU A 168 2.16 7.57 -11.69
CA GLU A 168 3.12 7.30 -12.77
C GLU A 168 4.51 7.01 -12.19
N THR A 169 4.89 7.74 -11.14
CA THR A 169 6.03 7.48 -10.26
C THR A 169 5.49 7.34 -8.86
N ASP A 170 5.71 6.21 -8.21
CA ASP A 170 5.23 6.03 -6.84
C ASP A 170 6.09 6.86 -5.87
N VAL A 171 5.47 7.37 -4.80
CA VAL A 171 6.16 8.11 -3.74
C VAL A 171 5.91 7.46 -2.39
N VAL A 172 6.97 7.16 -1.66
CA VAL A 172 6.89 6.81 -0.24
C VAL A 172 7.39 7.98 0.59
N ALA A 173 6.61 8.38 1.60
CA ALA A 173 6.96 9.52 2.45
C ALA A 173 6.75 9.21 3.93
N THR A 174 7.62 9.80 4.73
CA THR A 174 7.49 9.92 6.18
C THR A 174 7.25 11.40 6.55
N ALA A 175 7.15 11.70 7.83
CA ALA A 175 7.10 13.09 8.31
C ALA A 175 8.37 13.91 7.96
N GLU A 176 9.49 13.23 7.66
CA GLU A 176 10.83 13.81 7.53
C GLU A 176 11.39 13.76 6.11
N ALA A 177 10.90 12.86 5.26
CA ALA A 177 11.46 12.63 3.94
C ALA A 177 10.43 12.09 2.94
N ALA A 178 10.73 12.24 1.64
CA ALA A 178 10.04 11.53 0.58
C ALA A 178 11.01 10.92 -0.42
N TYR A 179 10.61 9.77 -0.94
CA TYR A 179 11.36 8.97 -1.91
C TYR A 179 10.50 8.70 -3.14
N GLU A 180 11.01 8.98 -4.31
CA GLU A 180 10.44 8.56 -5.58
C GLU A 180 10.90 7.15 -5.94
N ILE A 181 9.96 6.33 -6.43
CA ILE A 181 10.21 4.96 -6.85
C ILE A 181 9.91 4.85 -8.34
N THR A 182 10.99 4.64 -9.13
CA THR A 182 10.93 4.54 -10.58
C THR A 182 10.86 3.08 -11.04
N ALA A 183 9.89 2.34 -10.52
CA ALA A 183 9.62 0.95 -10.88
C ALA A 183 8.13 0.80 -11.24
N GLY A 184 7.84 -0.02 -12.21
CA GLY A 184 6.49 -0.30 -12.67
C GLY A 184 6.33 -0.14 -14.18
N HIS A 185 5.13 -0.48 -14.65
CA HIS A 185 4.82 -0.45 -16.08
C HIS A 185 3.37 0.03 -16.29
N GLU A 186 3.11 0.79 -17.37
CA GLU A 186 1.79 1.35 -17.71
C GLU A 186 0.65 0.31 -17.77
N ARG A 187 0.98 -0.94 -18.11
CA ARG A 187 0.01 -2.06 -18.14
C ARG A 187 -0.60 -2.36 -16.77
N MET A 188 0.07 -2.04 -15.67
CA MET A 188 -0.47 -2.19 -14.33
C MET A 188 -1.76 -1.38 -14.16
N GLY A 189 -1.85 -0.19 -14.75
CA GLY A 189 -3.04 0.64 -14.77
C GLY A 189 -4.21 0.07 -15.59
N THR A 190 -3.99 -0.97 -16.40
CA THR A 190 -5.06 -1.64 -17.17
C THR A 190 -5.73 -2.79 -16.42
N VAL A 191 -5.25 -3.14 -15.23
CA VAL A 191 -5.78 -4.20 -14.37
C VAL A 191 -6.52 -3.59 -13.19
N VAL A 192 -7.80 -3.95 -13.03
CA VAL A 192 -8.59 -3.50 -11.88
C VAL A 192 -8.03 -4.11 -10.59
N GLY A 193 -7.82 -3.28 -9.58
CA GLY A 193 -7.37 -3.75 -8.27
C GLY A 193 -5.87 -3.69 -8.04
N THR A 194 -5.07 -3.27 -9.02
CA THR A 194 -3.60 -3.12 -8.83
C THR A 194 -3.28 -2.23 -7.64
N GLY A 195 -4.01 -1.12 -7.45
CA GLY A 195 -3.85 -0.27 -6.27
C GLY A 195 -4.16 -1.01 -4.96
N CYS A 196 -5.24 -1.81 -4.90
CA CYS A 196 -5.58 -2.61 -3.73
C CYS A 196 -4.54 -3.72 -3.46
N MET A 197 -3.98 -4.31 -4.52
CA MET A 197 -2.87 -5.27 -4.40
C MET A 197 -1.60 -4.61 -3.85
N LEU A 198 -1.30 -3.36 -4.22
CA LEU A 198 -0.18 -2.62 -3.63
C LEU A 198 -0.40 -2.37 -2.13
N GLY A 199 -1.61 -1.97 -1.72
CA GLY A 199 -1.94 -1.83 -0.29
C GLY A 199 -1.75 -3.15 0.48
N ALA A 200 -2.16 -4.27 -0.12
CA ALA A 200 -1.95 -5.60 0.45
C ALA A 200 -0.46 -6.00 0.48
N THR A 201 0.32 -5.61 -0.52
CA THR A 201 1.77 -5.79 -0.55
C THR A 201 2.43 -5.03 0.61
N VAL A 202 2.12 -3.74 0.78
CA VAL A 202 2.64 -2.95 1.90
C VAL A 202 2.29 -3.58 3.25
N ALA A 203 1.05 -4.06 3.42
CA ALA A 203 0.64 -4.75 4.64
C ALA A 203 1.43 -6.05 4.87
N THR A 204 1.69 -6.83 3.81
CA THR A 204 2.45 -8.07 3.91
C THR A 204 3.89 -7.82 4.35
N PHE A 205 4.53 -6.80 3.77
CA PHE A 205 5.90 -6.41 4.14
C PHE A 205 5.96 -5.83 5.56
N ALA A 206 4.97 -5.01 5.95
CA ALA A 206 4.89 -4.47 7.32
C ALA A 206 4.65 -5.55 8.39
N GLY A 207 4.06 -6.68 8.02
CA GLY A 207 3.93 -7.84 8.91
C GLY A 207 5.21 -8.63 9.13
N ALA A 208 6.24 -8.44 8.26
CA ALA A 208 7.52 -9.15 8.35
C ALA A 208 8.69 -8.23 8.72
N ILE A 209 8.56 -6.93 8.51
CA ILE A 209 9.61 -5.93 8.67
C ILE A 209 9.14 -4.89 9.68
N GLU A 210 9.86 -4.77 10.81
CA GLU A 210 9.48 -3.87 11.92
C GLU A 210 9.51 -2.38 11.53
N ASP A 211 10.47 -1.97 10.67
CA ASP A 211 10.56 -0.60 10.17
C ASP A 211 9.59 -0.37 9.01
N THR A 212 8.51 0.36 9.26
CA THR A 212 7.43 0.59 8.28
C THR A 212 7.92 1.36 7.04
N GLU A 213 8.88 2.28 7.17
CA GLU A 213 9.46 2.98 6.02
C GLU A 213 10.16 1.98 5.08
N THR A 214 11.00 1.11 5.64
CA THR A 214 11.66 0.03 4.87
C THR A 214 10.63 -0.92 4.24
N ALA A 215 9.62 -1.33 4.99
CA ALA A 215 8.55 -2.21 4.50
C ALA A 215 7.78 -1.59 3.32
N ALA A 216 7.43 -0.31 3.41
CA ALA A 216 6.72 0.42 2.37
C ALA A 216 7.61 0.60 1.11
N LEU A 217 8.87 0.97 1.28
CA LEU A 217 9.82 1.13 0.17
C LEU A 217 10.08 -0.20 -0.54
N ALA A 218 10.41 -1.26 0.21
CA ALA A 218 10.66 -2.59 -0.35
C ALA A 218 9.41 -3.17 -1.04
N GLY A 219 8.25 -3.07 -0.39
CA GLY A 219 6.98 -3.54 -0.96
C GLY A 219 6.63 -2.80 -2.25
N THR A 220 6.80 -1.48 -2.29
CA THR A 220 6.45 -0.68 -3.47
C THR A 220 7.42 -0.94 -4.63
N VAL A 221 8.73 -0.94 -4.39
CA VAL A 221 9.70 -1.23 -5.46
C VAL A 221 9.57 -2.66 -5.97
N GLY A 222 9.41 -3.65 -5.08
CA GLY A 222 9.20 -5.05 -5.47
C GLY A 222 7.94 -5.23 -6.31
N PHE A 223 6.84 -4.56 -5.94
CA PHE A 223 5.59 -4.58 -6.69
C PHE A 223 5.74 -3.98 -8.10
N GLY A 224 6.48 -2.88 -8.22
CA GLY A 224 6.80 -2.27 -9.50
C GLY A 224 7.66 -3.16 -10.39
N LEU A 225 8.74 -3.75 -9.84
CA LEU A 225 9.63 -4.67 -10.56
C LEU A 225 8.89 -5.93 -11.05
N ALA A 226 7.98 -6.49 -10.25
CA ALA A 226 7.11 -7.58 -10.71
C ALA A 226 6.22 -7.14 -11.88
N GLY A 227 5.74 -5.89 -11.89
CA GLY A 227 5.01 -5.30 -13.00
C GLY A 227 5.83 -5.18 -14.28
N GLU A 228 7.11 -4.80 -14.18
CA GLU A 228 8.06 -4.74 -15.30
C GLU A 228 8.38 -6.14 -15.85
N ALA A 229 8.70 -7.11 -15.00
CA ALA A 229 8.99 -8.49 -15.38
C ALA A 229 7.81 -9.15 -16.12
N ALA A 230 6.60 -8.91 -15.65
CA ALA A 230 5.38 -9.35 -16.33
C ALA A 230 5.23 -8.69 -17.72
N ALA A 231 5.52 -7.40 -17.83
CA ALA A 231 5.45 -6.67 -19.10
C ALA A 231 6.54 -7.09 -20.09
N ALA A 232 7.70 -7.51 -19.59
CA ALA A 232 8.81 -8.09 -20.36
C ALA A 232 8.55 -9.54 -20.78
N GLU A 233 7.38 -10.12 -20.41
CA GLU A 233 6.97 -11.50 -20.74
C GLU A 233 7.86 -12.58 -20.09
N GLU A 234 8.57 -12.26 -19.00
CA GLU A 234 9.43 -13.21 -18.28
C GLU A 234 8.62 -14.31 -17.60
N PHE A 235 7.35 -14.03 -17.28
CA PHE A 235 6.41 -14.93 -16.63
C PHE A 235 5.26 -15.38 -17.53
N GLY A 236 5.47 -15.36 -18.86
CA GLY A 236 4.51 -15.83 -19.85
C GLY A 236 4.10 -14.78 -20.88
N GLU A 237 3.56 -15.25 -22.02
CA GLU A 237 3.15 -14.36 -23.12
C GLU A 237 1.98 -13.43 -22.71
N VAL A 238 2.10 -12.14 -23.01
CA VAL A 238 1.11 -11.12 -22.69
C VAL A 238 0.40 -10.63 -23.94
N HIS A 239 -0.88 -11.00 -24.08
CA HIS A 239 -1.73 -10.63 -25.22
C HIS A 239 -2.70 -9.48 -24.89
N GLY A 240 -2.88 -9.15 -23.60
CA GLY A 240 -3.81 -8.12 -23.15
C GLY A 240 -3.89 -8.06 -21.62
N PRO A 241 -4.82 -7.23 -21.06
CA PRO A 241 -4.90 -7.04 -19.60
C PRO A 241 -5.10 -8.33 -18.80
N GLY A 242 -5.85 -9.30 -19.32
CA GLY A 242 -6.12 -10.56 -18.64
C GLY A 242 -4.87 -11.43 -18.51
N SER A 243 -4.12 -11.65 -19.61
CA SER A 243 -2.85 -12.40 -19.57
C SER A 243 -1.78 -11.63 -18.80
N TYR A 244 -1.75 -10.29 -18.89
CA TYR A 244 -0.88 -9.46 -18.06
C TYR A 244 -1.15 -9.64 -16.57
N ASN A 245 -2.42 -9.64 -16.14
CA ASN A 245 -2.77 -9.86 -14.72
C ASN A 245 -2.31 -11.23 -14.21
N VAL A 246 -2.36 -12.27 -15.05
CA VAL A 246 -1.82 -13.59 -14.70
C VAL A 246 -0.30 -13.53 -14.59
N ALA A 247 0.38 -13.05 -15.62
CA ALA A 247 1.84 -12.91 -15.63
C ALA A 247 2.36 -12.04 -14.48
N PHE A 248 1.62 -10.98 -14.12
CA PHE A 248 1.97 -10.11 -13.00
C PHE A 248 1.91 -10.84 -11.65
N LYS A 249 0.88 -11.64 -11.40
CA LYS A 249 0.80 -12.44 -10.16
C LYS A 249 1.86 -13.54 -10.13
N ASP A 250 2.16 -14.15 -11.27
CA ASP A 250 3.25 -15.10 -11.38
C ASP A 250 4.61 -14.43 -11.13
N ALA A 251 4.79 -13.17 -11.60
CA ALA A 251 5.99 -12.38 -11.33
C ALA A 251 6.13 -12.00 -9.85
N VAL A 252 5.03 -11.64 -9.18
CA VAL A 252 5.02 -11.43 -7.73
C VAL A 252 5.51 -12.68 -6.99
N ALA A 253 4.99 -13.85 -7.37
CA ALA A 253 5.38 -15.12 -6.75
C ALA A 253 6.82 -15.55 -7.05
N GLY A 254 7.36 -15.14 -8.20
CA GLY A 254 8.68 -15.55 -8.68
C GLY A 254 9.76 -14.48 -8.53
N LEU A 255 9.45 -13.29 -8.01
CA LEU A 255 10.41 -12.17 -7.99
C LEU A 255 11.66 -12.51 -7.19
N ARG A 256 11.54 -13.21 -6.09
CA ARG A 256 12.65 -13.65 -5.24
C ARG A 256 13.69 -14.50 -5.98
N ASP A 257 13.25 -15.28 -6.98
CA ASP A 257 14.09 -16.18 -7.76
C ASP A 257 14.53 -15.57 -9.12
N THR A 258 14.22 -14.29 -9.35
CA THR A 258 14.47 -13.56 -10.60
C THR A 258 15.65 -12.62 -10.44
N GLU A 259 16.51 -12.51 -11.46
CA GLU A 259 17.51 -11.46 -11.53
C GLU A 259 16.82 -10.13 -11.92
N TYR A 260 16.96 -9.10 -11.09
CA TYR A 260 16.50 -7.74 -11.35
C TYR A 260 17.64 -6.74 -11.13
N ASP A 261 17.54 -5.58 -11.78
CA ASP A 261 18.47 -4.47 -11.54
C ASP A 261 18.40 -4.04 -10.07
N ALA A 262 19.51 -3.52 -9.54
CA ALA A 262 19.61 -3.10 -8.15
C ALA A 262 18.40 -2.24 -7.74
N ALA A 263 17.61 -2.73 -6.79
CA ALA A 263 16.37 -2.07 -6.37
C ALA A 263 16.65 -0.70 -5.72
N GLU A 264 17.81 -0.56 -5.08
CA GLU A 264 18.28 0.71 -4.51
C GLU A 264 18.45 1.81 -5.56
N ASP A 265 18.79 1.47 -6.81
CA ASP A 265 18.93 2.43 -7.91
C ASP A 265 17.56 2.94 -8.43
N ARG A 266 16.47 2.30 -8.00
CA ARG A 266 15.08 2.68 -8.32
C ARG A 266 14.44 3.57 -7.27
N ILE A 267 15.11 3.84 -6.16
CA ILE A 267 14.63 4.64 -5.03
C ILE A 267 15.49 5.89 -4.90
N GLU A 268 14.91 7.05 -5.17
CA GLU A 268 15.58 8.34 -5.05
C GLU A 268 14.94 9.18 -3.94
N ARG A 269 15.75 9.61 -2.96
CA ARG A 269 15.30 10.57 -1.95
C ARG A 269 15.19 11.96 -2.59
N VAL A 270 13.96 12.45 -2.73
CA VAL A 270 13.65 13.73 -3.42
C VAL A 270 13.33 14.88 -2.49
N LEU A 271 12.96 14.58 -1.24
CA LEU A 271 12.66 15.59 -0.22
C LEU A 271 13.27 15.19 1.13
N GLU A 272 13.81 16.17 1.84
CA GLU A 272 14.22 16.10 3.24
C GLU A 272 13.68 17.35 3.96
N VAL A 273 12.97 17.14 5.07
CA VAL A 273 12.44 18.23 5.88
C VAL A 273 13.49 18.60 6.92
N ASP A 274 13.98 19.82 6.84
CA ASP A 274 14.90 20.37 7.85
C ASP A 274 14.19 20.49 9.21
N GLU A 275 14.87 20.11 10.31
CA GLU A 275 14.38 20.22 11.70
C GLU A 275 13.97 21.67 12.09
#